data_d3f23b54ac0bc20dc61f4d01527a2c6b
#
_entry.id   d3f23b54ac0bc20dc61f4d01527a2c6b
#
_cell.length_a   1.000
_cell.length_b   1.000
_cell.length_c   1.000
_cell.angle_alpha   90.00
_cell.angle_beta   90.00
_cell.angle_gamma   90.00
#
_symmetry.space_group_name_H-M   'P 1'
#
loop_
_entity.id
_entity.type
_entity.pdbx_description
1 polymer ?
#
loop_
_entity_poly.entity_id
_entity_poly.type
_entity_poly.pdbx_seq_one_letter_code
_entity_poly.pdbx_strand_id
1 'polypeptide(L)'
;MSDELRLLSHPELVIGIAGPIGIDIEGMADEVSRALRQVGYESHPVRVTELMLRYDAPGVEKKGEDFFSVMNFKMDYANKLCELAGSPDALMIVAIEGLQSARAEVLRETKSTAEVAAETAYIIRQLKRPDEVNFLRRVYGKRFVLISGYGSEESRKSRLIDKGKATLPLSTDDHEIEKRASMLLSRDHDEGSGSHVQHLRDTFHLADVFVDGINRDQMRRGIERFFQAFFGRVDIGPSKVEYGMYAAKAAALRSTDLSRQVGAAVFSQFGEIITQGCNEVPRAMGGTYWSGEEPDYRDVKLGFDPNDTLKKDVIRDLLERLDSAKLLNTPNGIEMASEAFVDQLLGRGAKEGYHFACLHGSQISDLTEYGRVVHAEMGVICDAARMGKELRGSILFVTTFPCHNCTKHIISAGITRVYYLEPYPKSRAKQLHSNEIEIERVSTTKVSFLPFLGISPFRYRDIFEKGSRKSGAKAKTWYARDDSPRPMVPETLPKYVEVEQIEIDRVLGDFVLCN
;
A
#
# COMPACT_ATOMS: atom_id res chain seq x y z
N MET A 1 -11.50 -37.06 -12.12
CA MET A 1 -11.91 -35.69 -12.48
C MET A 1 -11.22 -35.40 -13.80
N SER A 2 -11.90 -34.86 -14.82
CA SER A 2 -11.23 -34.51 -16.07
C SER A 2 -10.19 -33.39 -15.79
N ASP A 3 -9.11 -33.33 -16.58
CA ASP A 3 -8.06 -32.30 -16.40
C ASP A 3 -8.64 -30.88 -16.43
N GLU A 4 -9.65 -30.62 -17.28
CA GLU A 4 -10.36 -29.34 -17.33
C GLU A 4 -11.03 -28.94 -15.99
N LEU A 5 -11.72 -29.88 -15.33
CA LEU A 5 -12.35 -29.65 -14.03
C LEU A 5 -11.31 -29.39 -12.94
N ARG A 6 -10.12 -30.02 -13.06
CA ARG A 6 -9.01 -29.76 -12.13
C ARG A 6 -8.42 -28.36 -12.34
N LEU A 7 -8.25 -27.91 -13.57
CA LEU A 7 -7.79 -26.56 -13.91
C LEU A 7 -8.71 -25.47 -13.34
N LEU A 8 -10.02 -25.68 -13.37
CA LEU A 8 -11.00 -24.72 -12.84
C LEU A 8 -11.04 -24.69 -11.31
N SER A 9 -10.93 -25.86 -10.67
CA SER A 9 -11.03 -26.00 -9.21
C SER A 9 -9.73 -25.69 -8.47
N HIS A 10 -8.58 -25.88 -9.13
CA HIS A 10 -7.24 -25.60 -8.59
C HIS A 10 -6.43 -24.76 -9.60
N PRO A 11 -6.88 -23.52 -9.90
CA PRO A 11 -6.28 -22.69 -10.93
C PRO A 11 -4.87 -22.25 -10.53
N GLU A 12 -4.08 -21.81 -11.52
CA GLU A 12 -2.84 -21.11 -11.25
C GLU A 12 -3.08 -19.88 -10.37
N LEU A 13 -2.14 -19.61 -9.46
CA LEU A 13 -2.12 -18.42 -8.62
C LEU A 13 -0.88 -17.59 -8.92
N VAL A 14 -1.02 -16.27 -8.85
CA VAL A 14 0.09 -15.32 -8.94
C VAL A 14 0.20 -14.58 -7.63
N ILE A 15 1.35 -14.72 -6.96
CA ILE A 15 1.60 -14.13 -5.64
C ILE A 15 2.62 -13.02 -5.80
N GLY A 16 2.19 -11.78 -5.57
CA GLY A 16 3.07 -10.63 -5.50
C GLY A 16 3.57 -10.40 -4.07
N ILE A 17 4.85 -10.10 -3.91
CA ILE A 17 5.43 -9.69 -2.62
C ILE A 17 5.89 -8.25 -2.74
N ALA A 18 5.38 -7.39 -1.87
CA ALA A 18 5.77 -6.00 -1.73
C ALA A 18 6.32 -5.71 -0.32
N GLY A 19 7.10 -4.65 -0.22
CA GLY A 19 7.56 -4.15 1.05
C GLY A 19 8.81 -3.28 0.94
N PRO A 20 9.08 -2.47 1.98
CA PRO A 20 10.21 -1.55 1.99
C PRO A 20 11.55 -2.29 2.03
N ILE A 21 12.58 -1.63 1.52
CA ILE A 21 13.95 -2.18 1.60
C ILE A 21 14.34 -2.44 3.06
N GLY A 22 15.06 -3.52 3.30
CA GLY A 22 15.48 -3.95 4.63
C GLY A 22 14.58 -5.00 5.29
N ILE A 23 13.38 -5.30 4.75
CA ILE A 23 12.62 -6.48 5.20
C ILE A 23 13.17 -7.78 4.61
N ASP A 24 12.68 -8.92 5.10
CA ASP A 24 13.10 -10.26 4.66
C ASP A 24 12.24 -10.79 3.51
N ILE A 25 12.38 -10.21 2.33
CA ILE A 25 11.63 -10.61 1.12
C ILE A 25 11.84 -12.10 0.77
N GLU A 26 13.08 -12.59 0.92
CA GLU A 26 13.39 -14.01 0.64
C GLU A 26 12.68 -14.90 1.66
N GLY A 27 12.77 -14.53 2.93
CA GLY A 27 12.05 -15.22 3.97
C GLY A 27 10.54 -15.24 3.76
N MET A 28 9.96 -14.14 3.28
CA MET A 28 8.54 -14.10 2.93
C MET A 28 8.21 -15.07 1.80
N ALA A 29 9.01 -15.12 0.74
CA ALA A 29 8.81 -16.04 -0.39
C ALA A 29 8.91 -17.51 0.06
N ASP A 30 9.85 -17.83 0.95
CA ASP A 30 9.98 -19.18 1.51
C ASP A 30 8.76 -19.60 2.34
N GLU A 31 8.24 -18.68 3.19
CA GLU A 31 7.05 -18.98 4.00
C GLU A 31 5.78 -19.07 3.14
N VAL A 32 5.69 -18.28 2.06
CA VAL A 32 4.63 -18.42 1.05
C VAL A 32 4.71 -19.79 0.39
N SER A 33 5.88 -20.19 -0.08
CA SER A 33 6.11 -21.51 -0.70
C SER A 33 5.76 -22.65 0.25
N ARG A 34 6.10 -22.52 1.54
CA ARG A 34 5.74 -23.50 2.57
C ARG A 34 4.24 -23.60 2.78
N ALA A 35 3.55 -22.46 2.90
CA ALA A 35 2.10 -22.43 3.12
C ALA A 35 1.33 -22.98 1.91
N LEU A 36 1.78 -22.70 0.69
CA LEU A 36 1.22 -23.24 -0.53
C LEU A 36 1.36 -24.78 -0.61
N ARG A 37 2.53 -25.33 -0.24
CA ARG A 37 2.72 -26.79 -0.18
C ARG A 37 1.76 -27.47 0.80
N GLN A 38 1.41 -26.81 1.91
CA GLN A 38 0.43 -27.36 2.87
C GLN A 38 -0.97 -27.52 2.27
N VAL A 39 -1.29 -26.82 1.20
CA VAL A 39 -2.58 -26.88 0.49
C VAL A 39 -2.47 -27.54 -0.88
N GLY A 40 -1.36 -28.23 -1.16
CA GLY A 40 -1.17 -29.01 -2.39
C GLY A 40 -0.70 -28.20 -3.61
N TYR A 41 -0.25 -26.95 -3.41
CA TYR A 41 0.30 -26.09 -4.49
C TYR A 41 1.82 -26.12 -4.52
N GLU A 42 2.39 -26.27 -5.71
CA GLU A 42 3.80 -26.00 -5.96
C GLU A 42 4.02 -24.53 -6.32
N SER A 43 5.20 -24.00 -5.99
CA SER A 43 5.49 -22.58 -6.23
C SER A 43 6.79 -22.39 -6.98
N HIS A 44 6.76 -21.48 -7.97
CA HIS A 44 7.90 -21.12 -8.82
C HIS A 44 8.23 -19.62 -8.64
N PRO A 45 9.49 -19.30 -8.27
CA PRO A 45 9.88 -17.91 -8.10
C PRO A 45 10.12 -17.22 -9.45
N VAL A 46 9.53 -16.05 -9.64
CA VAL A 46 9.79 -15.16 -10.78
C VAL A 46 10.63 -13.97 -10.28
N ARG A 47 11.91 -13.96 -10.65
CA ARG A 47 12.89 -12.97 -10.18
C ARG A 47 13.04 -11.82 -11.18
N VAL A 48 12.13 -10.86 -11.14
CA VAL A 48 12.10 -9.72 -12.08
C VAL A 48 13.43 -8.99 -12.14
N THR A 49 14.12 -8.80 -11.01
CA THR A 49 15.43 -8.13 -10.93
C THR A 49 16.60 -8.90 -11.56
N GLU A 50 16.40 -10.16 -11.92
CA GLU A 50 17.36 -10.97 -12.69
C GLU A 50 16.95 -11.01 -14.17
N LEU A 51 15.65 -11.16 -14.42
CA LEU A 51 15.10 -11.20 -15.77
C LEU A 51 15.24 -9.88 -16.51
N MET A 52 15.06 -8.74 -15.83
CA MET A 52 15.20 -7.41 -16.42
C MET A 52 16.59 -7.15 -17.03
N LEU A 53 17.64 -7.84 -16.56
CA LEU A 53 19.01 -7.70 -17.09
C LEU A 53 19.18 -8.31 -18.50
N ARG A 54 18.13 -8.93 -19.06
CA ARG A 54 18.12 -9.38 -20.46
C ARG A 54 17.83 -8.25 -21.45
N TYR A 55 17.37 -7.11 -20.95
CA TYR A 55 17.00 -5.94 -21.74
C TYR A 55 18.01 -4.82 -21.54
N ASP A 56 18.32 -4.07 -22.58
CA ASP A 56 19.32 -3.00 -22.49
C ASP A 56 18.80 -1.78 -21.73
N ALA A 57 19.61 -1.26 -20.82
CA ALA A 57 19.36 -0.03 -20.06
C ALA A 57 20.53 0.94 -20.22
N PRO A 58 20.65 1.63 -21.38
CA PRO A 58 21.78 2.46 -21.70
C PRO A 58 21.98 3.58 -20.68
N GLY A 59 23.24 3.79 -20.29
CA GLY A 59 23.63 4.81 -19.31
C GLY A 59 23.53 4.37 -17.86
N VAL A 60 23.12 3.13 -17.57
CA VAL A 60 23.11 2.58 -16.21
C VAL A 60 24.32 1.65 -16.01
N GLU A 61 25.23 2.06 -15.13
CA GLU A 61 26.45 1.30 -14.85
C GLU A 61 26.49 0.82 -13.40
N LYS A 62 26.99 -0.40 -13.20
CA LYS A 62 27.23 -0.96 -11.89
C LYS A 62 28.53 -0.41 -11.29
N LYS A 63 28.41 0.44 -10.25
CA LYS A 63 29.54 1.16 -9.64
C LYS A 63 30.34 0.36 -8.61
N GLY A 64 29.93 -0.86 -8.27
CA GLY A 64 30.61 -1.70 -7.27
C GLY A 64 29.88 -3.01 -7.02
N GLU A 65 30.52 -3.91 -6.27
CA GLU A 65 30.00 -5.24 -5.95
C GLU A 65 29.41 -5.33 -4.53
N ASP A 66 29.56 -4.28 -3.72
CA ASP A 66 29.00 -4.26 -2.38
C ASP A 66 27.46 -4.15 -2.41
N PHE A 67 26.82 -4.53 -1.32
CA PHE A 67 25.36 -4.57 -1.20
C PHE A 67 24.67 -3.27 -1.64
N PHE A 68 25.16 -2.11 -1.19
CA PHE A 68 24.54 -0.82 -1.50
C PHE A 68 24.66 -0.44 -2.97
N SER A 69 25.84 -0.70 -3.57
CA SER A 69 26.10 -0.45 -4.99
C SER A 69 25.22 -1.33 -5.88
N VAL A 70 25.06 -2.61 -5.52
CA VAL A 70 24.20 -3.56 -6.25
C VAL A 70 22.73 -3.15 -6.13
N MET A 71 22.25 -2.72 -4.94
CA MET A 71 20.86 -2.30 -4.78
C MET A 71 20.57 -1.02 -5.56
N ASN A 72 21.43 -0.02 -5.51
CA ASN A 72 21.27 1.20 -6.30
C ASN A 72 21.27 0.91 -7.80
N PHE A 73 22.18 0.08 -8.28
CA PHE A 73 22.20 -0.34 -9.69
C PHE A 73 20.89 -0.98 -10.12
N LYS A 74 20.35 -1.91 -9.32
CA LYS A 74 19.05 -2.56 -9.64
C LYS A 74 17.89 -1.56 -9.68
N MET A 75 17.87 -0.57 -8.79
CA MET A 75 16.85 0.49 -8.78
C MET A 75 16.98 1.38 -10.01
N ASP A 76 18.20 1.84 -10.34
CA ASP A 76 18.47 2.65 -11.54
C ASP A 76 18.07 1.90 -12.81
N TYR A 77 18.41 0.61 -12.90
CA TYR A 77 18.12 -0.24 -14.05
C TYR A 77 16.61 -0.40 -14.26
N ALA A 78 15.88 -0.71 -13.17
CA ALA A 78 14.44 -0.85 -13.18
C ALA A 78 13.73 0.45 -13.61
N ASN A 79 14.17 1.61 -13.09
CA ASN A 79 13.63 2.91 -13.46
C ASN A 79 13.91 3.23 -14.92
N LYS A 80 15.13 2.93 -15.40
CA LYS A 80 15.50 3.20 -16.80
C LYS A 80 14.69 2.37 -17.78
N LEU A 81 14.42 1.10 -17.48
CA LEU A 81 13.53 0.28 -18.33
C LEU A 81 12.11 0.84 -18.37
N CYS A 82 11.55 1.26 -17.23
CA CYS A 82 10.23 1.90 -17.22
C CYS A 82 10.20 3.23 -17.99
N GLU A 83 11.28 4.02 -17.92
CA GLU A 83 11.44 5.25 -18.69
C GLU A 83 11.47 4.97 -20.21
N LEU A 84 12.27 3.99 -20.64
CA LEU A 84 12.39 3.60 -22.06
C LEU A 84 11.07 3.08 -22.63
N ALA A 85 10.35 2.29 -21.86
CA ALA A 85 9.04 1.78 -22.26
C ALA A 85 7.91 2.83 -22.12
N GLY A 86 8.19 4.00 -21.54
CA GLY A 86 7.17 5.02 -21.30
C GLY A 86 6.04 4.57 -20.36
N SER A 87 6.25 3.50 -19.58
CA SER A 87 5.22 2.91 -18.71
C SER A 87 5.77 2.48 -17.35
N PRO A 88 5.13 2.88 -16.23
CA PRO A 88 5.58 2.51 -14.88
C PRO A 88 5.39 1.03 -14.55
N ASP A 89 4.55 0.30 -15.29
CA ASP A 89 4.26 -1.13 -15.12
C ASP A 89 5.06 -2.04 -16.08
N ALA A 90 6.00 -1.49 -16.85
CA ALA A 90 6.77 -2.19 -17.88
C ALA A 90 7.49 -3.46 -17.36
N LEU A 91 7.98 -3.44 -16.11
CA LEU A 91 8.60 -4.61 -15.51
C LEU A 91 7.65 -5.80 -15.33
N MET A 92 6.33 -5.58 -15.38
CA MET A 92 5.37 -6.67 -15.29
C MET A 92 5.30 -7.50 -16.57
N ILE A 93 5.67 -6.94 -17.71
CA ILE A 93 5.86 -7.70 -18.94
C ILE A 93 7.01 -8.69 -18.77
N VAL A 94 8.14 -8.23 -18.24
CA VAL A 94 9.28 -9.10 -17.91
C VAL A 94 8.89 -10.19 -16.90
N ALA A 95 8.01 -9.85 -15.94
CA ALA A 95 7.49 -10.81 -14.98
C ALA A 95 6.60 -11.86 -15.65
N ILE A 96 5.73 -11.47 -16.59
CA ILE A 96 4.87 -12.39 -17.35
C ILE A 96 5.70 -13.34 -18.21
N GLU A 97 6.71 -12.87 -18.91
CA GLU A 97 7.62 -13.74 -19.68
C GLU A 97 8.32 -14.78 -18.79
N GLY A 98 8.76 -14.35 -17.60
CA GLY A 98 9.32 -15.27 -16.61
C GLY A 98 8.30 -16.30 -16.12
N LEU A 99 7.05 -15.88 -15.93
CA LEU A 99 5.94 -16.74 -15.54
C LEU A 99 5.60 -17.74 -16.65
N GLN A 100 5.49 -17.28 -17.91
CA GLN A 100 5.24 -18.16 -19.07
C GLN A 100 6.35 -19.20 -19.25
N SER A 101 7.60 -18.79 -19.05
CA SER A 101 8.75 -19.71 -19.11
C SER A 101 8.66 -20.78 -18.02
N ALA A 102 8.33 -20.40 -16.78
CA ALA A 102 8.14 -21.34 -15.68
C ALA A 102 6.92 -22.25 -15.92
N ARG A 103 5.80 -21.73 -16.44
CA ARG A 103 4.62 -22.52 -16.84
C ARG A 103 4.97 -23.57 -17.87
N ALA A 104 5.68 -23.19 -18.93
CA ALA A 104 6.10 -24.10 -19.98
C ALA A 104 7.01 -25.23 -19.43
N GLU A 105 7.87 -24.94 -18.47
CA GLU A 105 8.70 -25.94 -17.81
C GLU A 105 7.86 -26.93 -17.01
N VAL A 106 6.92 -26.48 -16.18
CA VAL A 106 6.00 -27.32 -15.41
C VAL A 106 5.16 -28.22 -16.31
N LEU A 107 4.59 -27.68 -17.38
CA LEU A 107 3.79 -28.46 -18.34
C LEU A 107 4.62 -29.52 -19.07
N ARG A 108 5.87 -29.21 -19.39
CA ARG A 108 6.80 -30.17 -20.00
C ARG A 108 7.16 -31.32 -19.04
N GLU A 109 7.46 -30.99 -17.76
CA GLU A 109 7.81 -31.98 -16.74
C GLU A 109 6.65 -32.91 -16.40
N THR A 110 5.44 -32.37 -16.33
CA THR A 110 4.20 -33.11 -16.05
C THR A 110 3.65 -33.80 -17.31
N LYS A 111 4.25 -33.57 -18.48
CA LYS A 111 3.76 -34.04 -19.79
C LYS A 111 2.30 -33.68 -20.04
N SER A 112 1.88 -32.54 -19.52
CA SER A 112 0.53 -32.02 -19.69
C SER A 112 0.36 -31.36 -21.05
N THR A 113 -0.79 -31.56 -21.67
CA THR A 113 -1.21 -30.87 -22.91
C THR A 113 -2.12 -29.67 -22.60
N ALA A 114 -2.32 -29.34 -21.33
CA ALA A 114 -3.11 -28.19 -20.90
C ALA A 114 -2.39 -26.88 -21.21
N GLU A 115 -3.16 -25.80 -21.31
CA GLU A 115 -2.66 -24.45 -21.54
C GLU A 115 -2.06 -23.83 -20.26
N VAL A 116 -2.55 -24.25 -19.08
CA VAL A 116 -2.13 -23.76 -17.77
C VAL A 116 -1.84 -24.92 -16.81
N ALA A 117 -1.05 -24.67 -15.77
CA ALA A 117 -0.65 -25.67 -14.79
C ALA A 117 -1.57 -25.59 -13.54
N ALA A 118 -2.38 -26.63 -13.31
CA ALA A 118 -3.17 -26.73 -12.09
C ALA A 118 -2.27 -26.85 -10.85
N GLU A 119 -2.76 -26.39 -9.68
CA GLU A 119 -2.07 -26.50 -8.38
C GLU A 119 -0.68 -25.85 -8.39
N THR A 120 -0.50 -24.80 -9.20
CA THR A 120 0.77 -24.10 -9.37
C THR A 120 0.62 -22.62 -8.99
N ALA A 121 1.63 -22.07 -8.32
CA ALA A 121 1.68 -20.66 -7.97
C ALA A 121 3.01 -20.04 -8.42
N TYR A 122 2.95 -18.83 -8.99
CA TYR A 122 4.12 -18.06 -9.39
C TYR A 122 4.34 -16.91 -8.41
N ILE A 123 5.55 -16.81 -7.84
CA ILE A 123 5.88 -15.82 -6.81
C ILE A 123 6.72 -14.71 -7.43
N ILE A 124 6.10 -13.55 -7.66
CA ILE A 124 6.75 -12.33 -8.16
C ILE A 124 7.23 -11.51 -6.96
N ARG A 125 8.54 -11.31 -6.87
CA ARG A 125 9.14 -10.60 -5.73
C ARG A 125 9.41 -9.13 -6.04
N GLN A 126 9.26 -8.29 -5.00
CA GLN A 126 9.65 -6.88 -4.98
C GLN A 126 8.82 -5.96 -5.88
N LEU A 127 7.49 -6.07 -5.81
CA LEU A 127 6.63 -5.06 -6.39
C LEU A 127 6.82 -3.72 -5.67
N LYS A 128 7.04 -2.64 -6.42
CA LYS A 128 7.42 -1.32 -5.90
C LYS A 128 6.52 -0.18 -6.35
N ARG A 129 5.65 -0.43 -7.34
CA ARG A 129 4.77 0.60 -7.92
C ARG A 129 3.31 0.17 -7.86
N PRO A 130 2.37 1.10 -7.59
CA PRO A 130 0.93 0.81 -7.65
C PRO A 130 0.51 0.27 -9.01
N ASP A 131 1.12 0.77 -10.08
CA ASP A 131 0.83 0.39 -11.46
C ASP A 131 1.14 -1.08 -11.71
N GLU A 132 2.23 -1.61 -11.15
CA GLU A 132 2.58 -3.03 -11.19
C GLU A 132 1.48 -3.91 -10.57
N VAL A 133 0.96 -3.50 -9.42
CA VAL A 133 -0.12 -4.21 -8.72
C VAL A 133 -1.42 -4.14 -9.51
N ASN A 134 -1.77 -2.96 -10.02
CA ASN A 134 -2.98 -2.76 -10.82
C ASN A 134 -2.92 -3.54 -12.14
N PHE A 135 -1.75 -3.60 -12.76
CA PHE A 135 -1.50 -4.42 -13.94
C PHE A 135 -1.77 -5.91 -13.65
N LEU A 136 -1.15 -6.48 -12.62
CA LEU A 136 -1.34 -7.88 -12.27
C LEU A 136 -2.79 -8.20 -11.86
N ARG A 137 -3.48 -7.27 -11.19
CA ARG A 137 -4.91 -7.40 -10.89
C ARG A 137 -5.78 -7.39 -12.15
N ARG A 138 -5.42 -6.57 -13.14
CA ARG A 138 -6.13 -6.51 -14.43
C ARG A 138 -5.99 -7.84 -15.20
N VAL A 139 -4.79 -8.41 -15.20
CA VAL A 139 -4.50 -9.67 -15.92
C VAL A 139 -5.10 -10.88 -15.20
N TYR A 140 -4.79 -11.04 -13.90
CA TYR A 140 -5.09 -12.27 -13.15
C TYR A 140 -6.34 -12.19 -12.26
N GLY A 141 -6.92 -11.00 -12.09
CA GLY A 141 -8.10 -10.80 -11.25
C GLY A 141 -7.90 -11.28 -9.81
N LYS A 142 -8.83 -12.10 -9.31
CA LYS A 142 -8.78 -12.64 -7.94
C LYS A 142 -7.74 -13.75 -7.73
N ARG A 143 -7.12 -14.27 -8.81
CA ARG A 143 -5.99 -15.22 -8.73
C ARG A 143 -4.69 -14.54 -8.33
N PHE A 144 -4.60 -13.22 -8.52
CA PHE A 144 -3.48 -12.43 -8.00
C PHE A 144 -3.70 -12.12 -6.53
N VAL A 145 -2.67 -12.38 -5.72
CA VAL A 145 -2.62 -12.10 -4.28
C VAL A 145 -1.38 -11.28 -3.98
N LEU A 146 -1.56 -10.11 -3.37
CA LEU A 146 -0.46 -9.27 -2.94
C LEU A 146 -0.23 -9.41 -1.43
N ILE A 147 0.99 -9.80 -1.06
CA ILE A 147 1.45 -9.90 0.34
C ILE A 147 2.43 -8.77 0.61
N SER A 148 2.08 -7.88 1.55
CA SER A 148 2.98 -6.80 1.96
C SER A 148 3.63 -7.08 3.31
N GLY A 149 4.97 -6.97 3.35
CA GLY A 149 5.77 -7.11 4.56
C GLY A 149 5.98 -5.75 5.22
N TYR A 150 5.66 -5.67 6.52
CA TYR A 150 5.94 -4.50 7.34
C TYR A 150 7.23 -4.68 8.13
N GLY A 151 7.98 -3.59 8.30
CA GLY A 151 9.13 -3.53 9.20
C GLY A 151 9.39 -2.10 9.63
N SER A 152 9.63 -1.89 10.94
CA SER A 152 9.97 -0.56 11.46
C SER A 152 11.23 -0.02 10.78
N GLU A 153 11.34 1.29 10.64
CA GLU A 153 12.50 1.93 10.03
C GLU A 153 13.80 1.54 10.75
N GLU A 154 13.77 1.50 12.07
CA GLU A 154 14.91 1.10 12.91
C GLU A 154 15.36 -0.35 12.60
N SER A 155 14.42 -1.30 12.56
CA SER A 155 14.72 -2.71 12.26
C SER A 155 15.24 -2.89 10.83
N ARG A 156 14.67 -2.17 9.86
CA ARG A 156 15.11 -2.19 8.47
C ARG A 156 16.52 -1.61 8.32
N LYS A 157 16.79 -0.47 8.98
CA LYS A 157 18.12 0.16 8.98
C LYS A 157 19.17 -0.78 9.55
N SER A 158 18.90 -1.42 10.69
CA SER A 158 19.82 -2.41 11.29
C SER A 158 20.15 -3.53 10.31
N ARG A 159 19.15 -4.13 9.65
CA ARG A 159 19.37 -5.19 8.65
C ARG A 159 20.16 -4.72 7.43
N LEU A 160 19.99 -3.48 6.99
CA LEU A 160 20.78 -2.93 5.88
C LEU A 160 22.24 -2.72 6.29
N ILE A 161 22.49 -2.28 7.53
CA ILE A 161 23.83 -2.15 8.10
C ILE A 161 24.51 -3.52 8.15
N ASP A 162 23.81 -4.57 8.64
CA ASP A 162 24.35 -5.93 8.70
C ASP A 162 24.72 -6.46 7.30
N LYS A 163 23.84 -6.25 6.30
CA LYS A 163 24.12 -6.62 4.90
C LYS A 163 25.29 -5.81 4.31
N GLY A 164 25.37 -4.53 4.65
CA GLY A 164 26.50 -3.68 4.28
C GLY A 164 27.82 -4.19 4.85
N LYS A 165 27.86 -4.48 6.15
CA LYS A 165 29.04 -5.05 6.83
C LYS A 165 29.49 -6.38 6.25
N ALA A 166 28.56 -7.20 5.79
CA ALA A 166 28.86 -8.50 5.18
C ALA A 166 29.51 -8.41 3.79
N THR A 167 29.39 -7.27 3.10
CA THR A 167 29.86 -7.10 1.71
C THR A 167 30.90 -6.01 1.51
N LEU A 168 31.07 -5.14 2.49
CA LEU A 168 32.08 -4.08 2.46
C LEU A 168 33.41 -4.55 3.11
N PRO A 169 34.53 -3.92 2.75
CA PRO A 169 35.82 -4.17 3.44
C PRO A 169 35.71 -3.93 4.94
N LEU A 170 36.39 -4.75 5.74
CA LEU A 170 36.42 -4.63 7.21
C LEU A 170 36.95 -3.28 7.71
N SER A 171 37.69 -2.55 6.88
CA SER A 171 38.21 -1.21 7.16
C SER A 171 37.17 -0.09 6.95
N THR A 172 35.98 -0.40 6.47
CA THR A 172 34.95 0.62 6.23
C THR A 172 34.41 1.11 7.55
N ASP A 173 34.35 2.44 7.74
CA ASP A 173 33.84 3.09 8.96
C ASP A 173 32.36 2.79 9.15
N ASP A 174 31.96 2.45 10.38
CA ASP A 174 30.57 2.19 10.75
C ASP A 174 29.65 3.38 10.43
N HIS A 175 30.12 4.62 10.58
CA HIS A 175 29.36 5.81 10.25
C HIS A 175 29.07 5.92 8.73
N GLU A 176 30.01 5.54 7.89
CA GLU A 176 29.78 5.50 6.43
C GLU A 176 28.75 4.42 6.06
N ILE A 177 28.79 3.25 6.70
CA ILE A 177 27.80 2.19 6.49
C ILE A 177 26.41 2.65 6.91
N GLU A 178 26.28 3.29 8.08
CA GLU A 178 25.02 3.86 8.55
C GLU A 178 24.48 4.94 7.61
N LYS A 179 25.34 5.82 7.10
CA LYS A 179 24.99 6.86 6.14
C LYS A 179 24.43 6.25 4.86
N ARG A 180 25.13 5.26 4.29
CA ARG A 180 24.70 4.55 3.07
C ARG A 180 23.38 3.79 3.28
N ALA A 181 23.17 3.16 4.44
CA ALA A 181 21.91 2.54 4.80
C ALA A 181 20.77 3.55 4.88
N SER A 182 21.01 4.71 5.50
CA SER A 182 20.01 5.79 5.60
C SER A 182 19.67 6.39 4.24
N MET A 183 20.66 6.60 3.37
CA MET A 183 20.44 7.08 1.99
C MET A 183 19.59 6.09 1.18
N LEU A 184 19.84 4.78 1.31
CA LEU A 184 19.09 3.76 0.61
C LEU A 184 17.64 3.65 1.12
N LEU A 185 17.40 3.83 2.43
CA LEU A 185 16.06 3.91 3.01
C LEU A 185 15.29 5.12 2.50
N SER A 186 15.93 6.29 2.47
CA SER A 186 15.31 7.52 1.96
C SER A 186 14.92 7.38 0.49
N ARG A 187 15.81 6.78 -0.31
CA ARG A 187 15.57 6.53 -1.72
C ARG A 187 14.38 5.58 -1.95
N ASP A 188 14.29 4.48 -1.21
CA ASP A 188 13.19 3.51 -1.33
C ASP A 188 11.85 4.08 -0.88
N HIS A 189 11.88 5.08 0.02
CA HIS A 189 10.68 5.73 0.54
C HIS A 189 10.09 6.72 -0.47
N ASP A 190 10.93 7.54 -1.09
CA ASP A 190 10.52 8.58 -2.04
C ASP A 190 11.67 8.89 -3.00
N GLU A 191 11.61 8.35 -4.21
CA GLU A 191 12.58 8.65 -5.28
C GLU A 191 12.28 9.97 -6.00
N GLY A 192 11.28 10.76 -5.56
CA GLY A 192 10.93 12.05 -6.15
C GLY A 192 9.63 12.04 -6.99
N SER A 193 9.42 13.11 -7.78
CA SER A 193 8.14 13.38 -8.47
C SER A 193 8.04 12.78 -9.90
N GLY A 194 8.93 11.86 -10.28
CA GLY A 194 8.90 11.22 -11.60
C GLY A 194 7.81 10.17 -11.74
N SER A 195 7.12 10.10 -12.86
CA SER A 195 6.07 9.10 -13.12
C SER A 195 6.58 7.66 -13.21
N HIS A 196 7.89 7.46 -13.40
CA HIS A 196 8.52 6.14 -13.60
C HIS A 196 9.37 5.68 -12.42
N VAL A 197 9.41 6.45 -11.31
CA VAL A 197 10.15 6.12 -10.09
C VAL A 197 9.34 5.24 -9.15
N GLN A 198 10.01 4.66 -8.14
CA GLN A 198 9.36 3.77 -7.19
C GLN A 198 8.48 4.55 -6.21
N HIS A 199 7.24 4.08 -6.03
CA HIS A 199 6.26 4.62 -5.09
C HIS A 199 5.77 3.52 -4.13
N LEU A 200 6.69 2.93 -3.40
CA LEU A 200 6.39 1.79 -2.51
C LEU A 200 5.34 2.12 -1.45
N ARG A 201 5.33 3.34 -0.96
CA ARG A 201 4.36 3.81 0.00
C ARG A 201 2.91 3.68 -0.49
N ASP A 202 2.70 4.00 -1.77
CA ASP A 202 1.38 3.92 -2.41
C ASP A 202 1.05 2.49 -2.86
N THR A 203 2.06 1.60 -2.92
CA THR A 203 1.92 0.18 -3.23
C THR A 203 1.54 -0.66 -2.01
N PHE A 204 2.12 -0.32 -0.85
CA PHE A 204 2.03 -1.13 0.37
C PHE A 204 0.59 -1.38 0.80
N HIS A 205 -0.26 -0.35 0.82
CA HIS A 205 -1.64 -0.43 1.30
C HIS A 205 -2.60 -1.17 0.36
N LEU A 206 -2.16 -1.47 -0.88
CA LEU A 206 -2.92 -2.26 -1.84
C LEU A 206 -2.95 -3.76 -1.51
N ALA A 207 -2.22 -4.22 -0.49
CA ALA A 207 -2.07 -5.63 -0.18
C ALA A 207 -3.39 -6.32 0.19
N ASP A 208 -3.44 -7.62 -0.12
CA ASP A 208 -4.49 -8.54 0.30
C ASP A 208 -4.25 -9.06 1.73
N VAL A 209 -2.99 -9.08 2.16
CA VAL A 209 -2.57 -9.39 3.53
C VAL A 209 -1.30 -8.63 3.91
N PHE A 210 -1.25 -8.18 5.15
CA PHE A 210 -0.11 -7.50 5.76
C PHE A 210 0.53 -8.42 6.80
N VAL A 211 1.83 -8.63 6.70
CA VAL A 211 2.58 -9.51 7.59
C VAL A 211 3.81 -8.82 8.16
N ASP A 212 4.32 -9.34 9.28
CA ASP A 212 5.62 -8.89 9.79
C ASP A 212 6.72 -9.30 8.80
N GLY A 213 7.47 -8.33 8.28
CA GLY A 213 8.56 -8.55 7.33
C GLY A 213 9.94 -8.74 7.99
N ILE A 214 10.00 -8.76 9.33
CA ILE A 214 11.24 -8.85 10.11
C ILE A 214 11.26 -10.11 10.98
N ASN A 215 10.21 -10.33 11.78
CA ASN A 215 10.11 -11.47 12.68
C ASN A 215 9.60 -12.70 11.93
N ARG A 216 10.47 -13.68 11.71
CA ARG A 216 10.18 -14.88 10.91
C ARG A 216 9.01 -15.70 11.44
N ASP A 217 8.84 -15.81 12.76
CA ASP A 217 7.75 -16.60 13.35
C ASP A 217 6.39 -15.89 13.23
N GLN A 218 6.35 -14.57 13.35
CA GLN A 218 5.13 -13.79 13.10
C GLN A 218 4.77 -13.79 11.62
N MET A 219 5.75 -13.62 10.75
CA MET A 219 5.62 -13.73 9.29
C MET A 219 4.99 -15.06 8.90
N ARG A 220 5.56 -16.19 9.38
CA ARG A 220 5.05 -17.54 9.13
C ARG A 220 3.59 -17.67 9.56
N ARG A 221 3.28 -17.33 10.81
CA ARG A 221 1.89 -17.43 11.33
C ARG A 221 0.90 -16.60 10.51
N GLY A 222 1.29 -15.38 10.10
CA GLY A 222 0.45 -14.51 9.28
C GLY A 222 0.18 -15.10 7.90
N ILE A 223 1.23 -15.58 7.22
CA ILE A 223 1.15 -16.18 5.88
C ILE A 223 0.36 -17.49 5.91
N GLU A 224 0.67 -18.39 6.83
CA GLU A 224 -0.05 -19.66 6.98
C GLU A 224 -1.54 -19.43 7.24
N ARG A 225 -1.88 -18.54 8.18
CA ARG A 225 -3.27 -18.20 8.48
C ARG A 225 -4.00 -17.62 7.26
N PHE A 226 -3.34 -16.74 6.49
CA PHE A 226 -3.91 -16.18 5.28
C PHE A 226 -4.24 -17.29 4.26
N PHE A 227 -3.27 -18.15 3.92
CA PHE A 227 -3.51 -19.22 2.94
C PHE A 227 -4.55 -20.23 3.42
N GLN A 228 -4.54 -20.62 4.69
CA GLN A 228 -5.59 -21.46 5.24
C GLN A 228 -6.98 -20.85 5.10
N ALA A 229 -7.12 -19.54 5.37
CA ALA A 229 -8.39 -18.83 5.19
C ALA A 229 -8.77 -18.69 3.72
N PHE A 230 -7.80 -18.35 2.86
CA PHE A 230 -7.96 -18.20 1.41
C PHE A 230 -8.30 -19.53 0.72
N PHE A 231 -7.83 -20.65 1.26
CA PHE A 231 -8.20 -22.00 0.81
C PHE A 231 -9.42 -22.58 1.56
N GLY A 232 -10.26 -21.71 2.10
CA GLY A 232 -11.59 -22.08 2.56
C GLY A 232 -11.68 -22.74 3.93
N ARG A 233 -10.63 -22.70 4.76
CA ARG A 233 -10.67 -23.26 6.11
C ARG A 233 -11.80 -22.61 6.93
N VAL A 234 -12.76 -23.44 7.37
CA VAL A 234 -14.04 -22.95 7.89
C VAL A 234 -13.99 -22.39 9.31
N ASP A 235 -13.04 -22.82 10.13
CA ASP A 235 -12.84 -22.42 11.52
C ASP A 235 -12.02 -21.12 11.67
N ILE A 236 -11.46 -20.58 10.57
CA ILE A 236 -10.79 -19.29 10.59
C ILE A 236 -11.78 -18.17 10.34
N GLY A 237 -12.09 -17.40 11.38
CA GLY A 237 -12.82 -16.14 11.32
C GLY A 237 -11.87 -14.93 11.39
N PRO A 238 -12.37 -13.71 11.22
CA PRO A 238 -11.57 -12.50 11.38
C PRO A 238 -11.12 -12.30 12.82
N SER A 239 -9.92 -11.78 13.02
CA SER A 239 -9.48 -11.27 14.32
C SER A 239 -10.19 -9.96 14.66
N LYS A 240 -10.13 -9.52 15.94
CA LYS A 240 -10.66 -8.20 16.35
C LYS A 240 -10.03 -7.07 15.55
N VAL A 241 -8.74 -7.17 15.26
CA VAL A 241 -8.00 -6.14 14.50
C VAL A 241 -8.45 -6.11 13.03
N GLU A 242 -8.63 -7.27 12.41
CA GLU A 242 -9.14 -7.36 11.04
C GLU A 242 -10.57 -6.84 10.92
N TYR A 243 -11.45 -7.22 11.88
CA TYR A 243 -12.83 -6.74 11.87
C TYR A 243 -12.91 -5.23 12.12
N GLY A 244 -12.12 -4.71 13.06
CA GLY A 244 -12.04 -3.27 13.34
C GLY A 244 -11.58 -2.46 12.13
N MET A 245 -10.54 -2.92 11.42
CA MET A 245 -10.06 -2.25 10.22
C MET A 245 -11.05 -2.36 9.06
N TYR A 246 -11.76 -3.49 8.93
CA TYR A 246 -12.84 -3.63 7.96
C TYR A 246 -13.99 -2.65 8.24
N ALA A 247 -14.41 -2.49 9.49
CA ALA A 247 -15.42 -1.50 9.88
C ALA A 247 -14.99 -0.07 9.55
N ALA A 248 -13.74 0.30 9.83
CA ALA A 248 -13.18 1.59 9.44
C ALA A 248 -13.18 1.77 7.91
N LYS A 249 -12.75 0.76 7.15
CA LYS A 249 -12.74 0.83 5.69
C LYS A 249 -14.16 0.90 5.10
N ALA A 250 -15.11 0.18 5.66
CA ALA A 250 -16.52 0.26 5.26
C ALA A 250 -17.10 1.67 5.51
N ALA A 251 -16.76 2.28 6.65
CA ALA A 251 -17.15 3.66 6.94
C ALA A 251 -16.55 4.66 5.95
N ALA A 252 -15.30 4.46 5.51
CA ALA A 252 -14.63 5.32 4.53
C ALA A 252 -15.39 5.44 3.21
N LEU A 253 -16.08 4.38 2.78
CA LEU A 253 -16.84 4.36 1.52
C LEU A 253 -17.98 5.38 1.46
N ARG A 254 -18.40 5.91 2.61
CA ARG A 254 -19.43 6.96 2.69
C ARG A 254 -18.89 8.36 2.41
N SER A 255 -17.59 8.57 2.56
CA SER A 255 -16.96 9.88 2.36
C SER A 255 -17.08 10.35 0.92
N THR A 256 -17.45 11.62 0.73
CA THR A 256 -17.42 12.32 -0.56
C THR A 256 -16.40 13.45 -0.58
N ASP A 257 -15.46 13.46 0.37
CA ASP A 257 -14.34 14.40 0.42
C ASP A 257 -13.55 14.41 -0.90
N LEU A 258 -13.21 15.61 -1.37
CA LEU A 258 -12.55 15.80 -2.68
C LEU A 258 -11.09 15.34 -2.68
N SER A 259 -10.47 15.16 -1.48
CA SER A 259 -9.07 14.76 -1.36
C SER A 259 -8.90 13.25 -1.25
N ARG A 260 -9.48 12.61 -0.21
CA ARG A 260 -9.40 11.16 0.02
C ARG A 260 -10.52 10.67 0.92
N GLN A 261 -10.89 9.40 0.74
CA GLN A 261 -11.84 8.73 1.60
C GLN A 261 -11.13 8.11 2.80
N VAL A 262 -11.37 8.67 3.99
CA VAL A 262 -10.83 8.16 5.26
C VAL A 262 -11.97 7.68 6.14
N GLY A 263 -11.78 6.52 6.78
CA GLY A 263 -12.74 5.97 7.74
C GLY A 263 -12.10 5.66 9.06
N ALA A 264 -12.90 5.75 10.11
CA ALA A 264 -12.50 5.42 11.46
C ALA A 264 -13.60 4.60 12.16
N ALA A 265 -13.18 3.70 13.07
CA ALA A 265 -14.09 2.94 13.92
C ALA A 265 -13.46 2.79 15.30
N VAL A 266 -14.23 3.08 16.35
CA VAL A 266 -13.80 2.91 17.74
C VAL A 266 -14.48 1.68 18.32
N PHE A 267 -13.66 0.83 18.93
CA PHE A 267 -14.08 -0.42 19.57
C PHE A 267 -13.74 -0.42 21.04
N SER A 268 -14.57 -1.08 21.83
CA SER A 268 -14.19 -1.46 23.19
C SER A 268 -13.02 -2.46 23.13
N GLN A 269 -12.31 -2.63 24.25
CA GLN A 269 -11.27 -3.66 24.36
C GLN A 269 -11.83 -5.09 24.20
N PHE A 270 -13.14 -5.27 24.37
CA PHE A 270 -13.81 -6.56 24.20
C PHE A 270 -14.21 -6.84 22.74
N GLY A 271 -14.23 -5.82 21.87
CA GLY A 271 -14.49 -5.96 20.43
C GLY A 271 -15.88 -5.48 19.99
N GLU A 272 -16.62 -4.75 20.86
CA GLU A 272 -17.86 -4.10 20.43
C GLU A 272 -17.59 -2.77 19.76
N ILE A 273 -18.33 -2.45 18.69
CA ILE A 273 -18.28 -1.15 18.01
C ILE A 273 -18.95 -0.10 18.91
N ILE A 274 -18.22 0.97 19.24
CA ILE A 274 -18.76 2.11 20.00
C ILE A 274 -19.28 3.18 19.01
N THR A 275 -18.42 3.59 18.08
CA THR A 275 -18.74 4.54 17.00
C THR A 275 -17.96 4.20 15.74
N GLN A 276 -18.49 4.63 14.59
CA GLN A 276 -17.78 4.57 13.31
C GLN A 276 -18.19 5.73 12.42
N GLY A 277 -17.29 6.22 11.59
CA GLY A 277 -17.53 7.36 10.71
C GLY A 277 -16.46 7.56 9.67
N CYS A 278 -16.66 8.52 8.80
CA CYS A 278 -15.72 8.92 7.77
C CYS A 278 -15.43 10.42 7.87
N ASN A 279 -14.43 10.87 7.12
CA ASN A 279 -14.21 12.30 6.93
C ASN A 279 -15.34 12.86 6.05
N GLU A 280 -16.06 13.87 6.55
CA GLU A 280 -17.16 14.50 5.83
C GLU A 280 -17.51 15.86 6.45
N VAL A 281 -18.19 16.71 5.68
CA VAL A 281 -18.67 18.02 6.13
C VAL A 281 -19.69 17.84 7.25
N PRO A 282 -19.54 18.55 8.40
CA PRO A 282 -20.49 18.46 9.51
C PRO A 282 -21.81 19.09 9.17
N ARG A 283 -22.90 18.51 9.66
CA ARG A 283 -24.26 19.03 9.55
C ARG A 283 -24.63 19.82 10.80
N ALA A 284 -25.40 20.86 10.62
CA ALA A 284 -26.00 21.58 11.74
C ALA A 284 -26.82 20.62 12.63
N MET A 285 -26.72 20.77 13.95
CA MET A 285 -27.32 19.95 14.99
C MET A 285 -26.65 18.57 15.17
N GLY A 286 -25.54 18.30 14.49
CA GLY A 286 -24.69 17.12 14.73
C GLY A 286 -24.72 16.07 13.62
N GLY A 287 -23.67 15.27 13.58
CA GLY A 287 -23.41 14.32 12.51
C GLY A 287 -22.86 14.98 11.25
N THR A 288 -22.93 14.28 10.15
CA THR A 288 -22.46 14.72 8.83
C THR A 288 -23.56 14.53 7.78
N TYR A 289 -23.43 15.18 6.62
CA TYR A 289 -24.37 15.03 5.53
C TYR A 289 -24.37 13.60 4.95
N TRP A 290 -25.51 13.18 4.41
CA TRP A 290 -25.71 11.93 3.70
C TRP A 290 -26.20 12.17 2.28
N SER A 291 -25.92 11.24 1.37
CA SER A 291 -26.47 11.29 0.02
C SER A 291 -28.01 11.17 0.06
N GLY A 292 -28.68 12.03 -0.72
CA GLY A 292 -30.14 12.06 -0.77
C GLY A 292 -30.82 12.94 0.27
N GLU A 293 -30.08 13.59 1.17
CA GLU A 293 -30.61 14.61 2.07
C GLU A 293 -30.50 16.01 1.44
N GLU A 294 -31.51 16.84 1.62
CA GLU A 294 -31.56 18.23 1.16
C GLU A 294 -31.81 19.19 2.34
N PRO A 295 -31.15 20.35 2.40
CA PRO A 295 -30.09 20.82 1.51
C PRO A 295 -28.78 20.09 1.75
N ASP A 296 -27.98 19.85 0.66
CA ASP A 296 -26.68 19.21 0.72
C ASP A 296 -25.56 20.25 0.50
N TYR A 297 -24.82 20.57 1.56
CA TYR A 297 -23.73 21.56 1.55
C TYR A 297 -22.34 20.94 1.60
N ARG A 298 -22.18 19.68 1.17
CA ARG A 298 -20.87 19.04 1.03
C ARG A 298 -20.03 19.72 -0.04
N ASP A 299 -18.69 19.67 0.10
CA ASP A 299 -17.78 20.33 -0.83
C ASP A 299 -17.91 19.79 -2.27
N VAL A 300 -18.23 18.50 -2.43
CA VAL A 300 -18.55 17.89 -3.73
C VAL A 300 -19.76 18.54 -4.41
N LYS A 301 -20.74 19.02 -3.63
CA LYS A 301 -21.93 19.73 -4.15
C LYS A 301 -21.67 21.21 -4.39
N LEU A 302 -20.77 21.82 -3.61
CA LEU A 302 -20.31 23.18 -3.84
C LEU A 302 -19.40 23.27 -5.07
N GLY A 303 -18.74 22.17 -5.45
CA GLY A 303 -17.86 22.07 -6.63
C GLY A 303 -16.44 22.58 -6.41
N PHE A 304 -16.03 22.87 -5.18
CA PHE A 304 -14.68 23.33 -4.84
C PHE A 304 -14.28 22.95 -3.41
N ASP A 305 -12.98 22.92 -3.15
CA ASP A 305 -12.40 22.74 -1.82
C ASP A 305 -12.11 24.12 -1.18
N PRO A 306 -12.87 24.52 -0.13
CA PRO A 306 -12.61 25.79 0.57
C PRO A 306 -11.21 25.91 1.16
N ASN A 307 -10.62 24.81 1.62
CA ASN A 307 -9.24 24.82 2.13
C ASN A 307 -8.25 25.23 1.04
N ASP A 308 -8.46 24.75 -0.18
CA ASP A 308 -7.60 25.10 -1.31
C ASP A 308 -7.71 26.59 -1.68
N THR A 309 -8.93 27.11 -1.69
CA THR A 309 -9.17 28.53 -1.95
C THR A 309 -8.51 29.43 -0.91
N LEU A 310 -8.76 29.18 0.38
CA LEU A 310 -8.20 30.00 1.46
C LEU A 310 -6.67 29.86 1.58
N LYS A 311 -6.11 28.74 1.25
CA LYS A 311 -4.66 28.53 1.17
C LYS A 311 -4.03 29.42 0.07
N LYS A 312 -4.68 29.55 -1.10
CA LYS A 312 -4.26 30.49 -2.13
C LYS A 312 -4.30 31.94 -1.64
N ASP A 313 -5.31 32.31 -0.84
CA ASP A 313 -5.42 33.64 -0.26
C ASP A 313 -4.25 33.94 0.71
N VAL A 314 -3.82 32.95 1.51
CA VAL A 314 -2.64 33.09 2.40
C VAL A 314 -1.37 33.32 1.57
N ILE A 315 -1.20 32.58 0.47
CA ILE A 315 -0.03 32.75 -0.43
C ILE A 315 -0.09 34.14 -1.08
N ARG A 316 -1.25 34.59 -1.51
CA ARG A 316 -1.46 35.92 -2.11
C ARG A 316 -1.12 37.02 -1.12
N ASP A 317 -1.67 37.01 0.09
CA ASP A 317 -1.37 37.99 1.16
C ASP A 317 0.15 38.06 1.46
N LEU A 318 0.81 36.90 1.51
CA LEU A 318 2.26 36.84 1.73
C LEU A 318 3.02 37.52 0.58
N LEU A 319 2.68 37.22 -0.68
CA LEU A 319 3.31 37.81 -1.85
C LEU A 319 3.10 39.33 -1.92
N GLU A 320 1.88 39.81 -1.66
CA GLU A 320 1.54 41.24 -1.62
C GLU A 320 2.38 41.98 -0.57
N ARG A 321 2.55 41.40 0.63
CA ARG A 321 3.38 42.00 1.68
C ARG A 321 4.84 42.03 1.32
N LEU A 322 5.39 40.98 0.76
CA LEU A 322 6.79 40.90 0.33
C LEU A 322 7.07 41.88 -0.80
N ASP A 323 6.17 41.98 -1.79
CA ASP A 323 6.28 42.93 -2.90
C ASP A 323 6.20 44.40 -2.41
N SER A 324 5.22 44.71 -1.56
CA SER A 324 5.08 46.05 -0.94
C SER A 324 6.32 46.46 -0.14
N ALA A 325 6.98 45.50 0.49
CA ALA A 325 8.24 45.69 1.21
C ALA A 325 9.47 45.73 0.27
N LYS A 326 9.29 45.57 -1.05
CA LYS A 326 10.35 45.49 -2.08
C LYS A 326 11.38 44.37 -1.82
N LEU A 327 10.92 43.27 -1.26
CA LEU A 327 11.74 42.09 -0.98
C LEU A 327 11.71 41.07 -2.13
N LEU A 328 10.84 41.25 -3.13
CA LEU A 328 10.75 40.43 -4.31
C LEU A 328 11.38 41.11 -5.52
N ASN A 329 12.09 40.35 -6.34
CA ASN A 329 12.55 40.82 -7.63
C ASN A 329 11.50 40.43 -8.69
N THR A 330 10.54 41.31 -8.93
CA THR A 330 9.40 41.05 -9.81
C THR A 330 9.80 41.20 -11.27
N PRO A 331 9.72 40.16 -12.10
CA PRO A 331 9.94 40.31 -13.55
C PRO A 331 8.89 41.23 -14.16
N ASN A 332 9.30 42.08 -15.08
CA ASN A 332 8.42 43.04 -15.76
C ASN A 332 7.19 42.34 -16.38
N GLY A 333 6.01 42.81 -16.08
CA GLY A 333 4.74 42.32 -16.64
C GLY A 333 4.09 41.15 -15.90
N ILE A 334 4.63 40.73 -14.75
CA ILE A 334 4.01 39.69 -13.91
C ILE A 334 3.29 40.35 -12.73
N GLU A 335 1.98 40.12 -12.60
CA GLU A 335 1.20 40.47 -11.43
C GLU A 335 1.37 39.36 -10.37
N MET A 336 2.26 39.61 -9.40
CA MET A 336 2.72 38.63 -8.39
C MET A 336 1.62 38.05 -7.50
N ALA A 337 0.53 38.77 -7.33
CA ALA A 337 -0.60 38.35 -6.51
C ALA A 337 -1.80 37.84 -7.34
N SER A 338 -1.64 37.70 -8.65
CA SER A 338 -2.73 37.16 -9.48
C SER A 338 -2.99 35.67 -9.17
N GLU A 339 -4.24 35.25 -9.30
CA GLU A 339 -4.64 33.85 -9.09
C GLU A 339 -3.86 32.89 -10.01
N ALA A 340 -3.65 33.30 -11.27
CA ALA A 340 -2.90 32.52 -12.24
C ALA A 340 -1.43 32.32 -11.83
N PHE A 341 -0.81 33.32 -11.21
CA PHE A 341 0.57 33.21 -10.73
C PHE A 341 0.66 32.31 -9.50
N VAL A 342 -0.26 32.43 -8.54
CA VAL A 342 -0.33 31.54 -7.37
C VAL A 342 -0.55 30.09 -7.81
N ASP A 343 -1.39 29.84 -8.82
CA ASP A 343 -1.59 28.50 -9.37
C ASP A 343 -0.32 27.94 -10.02
N GLN A 344 0.44 28.76 -10.74
CA GLN A 344 1.75 28.37 -11.30
C GLN A 344 2.76 28.00 -10.20
N LEU A 345 2.83 28.80 -9.13
CA LEU A 345 3.71 28.52 -7.98
C LEU A 345 3.36 27.17 -7.32
N LEU A 346 2.08 26.80 -7.30
CA LEU A 346 1.59 25.53 -6.77
C LEU A 346 1.71 24.36 -7.78
N GLY A 347 2.19 24.62 -9.00
CA GLY A 347 2.33 23.61 -10.05
C GLY A 347 1.01 23.27 -10.76
N ARG A 348 0.03 24.19 -10.74
CA ARG A 348 -1.28 24.05 -11.37
C ARG A 348 -1.36 24.91 -12.62
N GLY A 349 -2.01 24.44 -13.69
CA GLY A 349 -2.26 25.22 -14.89
C GLY A 349 -1.01 25.54 -15.72
N ALA A 350 -0.25 24.54 -16.12
CA ALA A 350 0.88 24.68 -17.05
C ALA A 350 0.40 25.19 -18.42
N LYS A 351 0.45 26.51 -18.65
CA LYS A 351 0.59 27.05 -20.00
C LYS A 351 2.09 27.02 -20.35
N GLU A 352 2.40 26.57 -21.55
CA GLU A 352 3.76 26.53 -22.09
C GLU A 352 4.53 27.84 -21.79
N GLY A 353 5.67 27.73 -21.10
CA GLY A 353 6.66 28.79 -20.99
C GLY A 353 7.14 29.18 -19.57
N TYR A 354 6.41 28.91 -18.49
CA TYR A 354 6.85 29.27 -17.14
C TYR A 354 6.57 28.13 -16.14
N HIS A 355 7.59 27.36 -15.83
CA HIS A 355 7.52 26.29 -14.83
C HIS A 355 8.08 26.74 -13.47
N PHE A 356 7.29 27.50 -12.70
CA PHE A 356 7.69 27.94 -11.37
C PHE A 356 7.04 27.10 -10.25
N ALA A 357 6.79 25.83 -10.41
CA ALA A 357 6.16 24.98 -9.38
C ALA A 357 6.92 24.91 -8.03
N CYS A 358 7.55 26.04 -7.63
CA CYS A 358 8.43 26.10 -6.46
C CYS A 358 7.71 25.92 -5.10
N LEU A 359 6.39 26.11 -5.06
CA LEU A 359 5.57 25.82 -3.87
C LEU A 359 4.91 24.43 -3.93
N HIS A 360 5.08 23.68 -5.02
CA HIS A 360 4.60 22.31 -5.09
C HIS A 360 5.31 21.45 -4.03
N GLY A 361 4.56 20.74 -3.19
CA GLY A 361 5.11 19.93 -2.11
C GLY A 361 5.73 20.70 -0.96
N SER A 362 5.60 22.04 -0.94
CA SER A 362 6.05 22.88 0.18
C SER A 362 5.15 22.72 1.41
N GLN A 363 5.62 23.10 2.59
CA GLN A 363 4.83 23.05 3.83
C GLN A 363 3.56 23.91 3.76
N ILE A 364 3.56 25.01 2.99
CA ILE A 364 2.39 25.86 2.82
C ILE A 364 1.31 25.13 1.98
N SER A 365 1.71 24.27 1.04
CA SER A 365 0.78 23.46 0.27
C SER A 365 0.09 22.38 1.11
N ASP A 366 0.65 22.06 2.29
CA ASP A 366 0.16 21.03 3.20
C ASP A 366 -0.76 21.57 4.32
N LEU A 367 -1.04 22.89 4.34
CA LEU A 367 -1.98 23.49 5.28
C LEU A 367 -3.40 22.92 5.09
N THR A 368 -4.01 22.50 6.21
CA THR A 368 -5.37 21.90 6.23
C THR A 368 -6.31 22.61 7.21
N GLU A 369 -5.88 23.72 7.78
CA GLU A 369 -6.58 24.45 8.86
C GLU A 369 -7.92 25.03 8.42
N TYR A 370 -8.10 25.29 7.14
CA TYR A 370 -9.31 25.91 6.59
C TYR A 370 -10.32 24.87 6.04
N GLY A 371 -10.00 23.60 6.17
CA GLY A 371 -10.89 22.51 5.72
C GLY A 371 -12.17 22.47 6.51
N ARG A 372 -13.32 22.37 5.80
CA ARG A 372 -14.63 22.25 6.43
C ARG A 372 -14.91 20.81 6.87
N VAL A 373 -14.24 19.86 6.27
CA VAL A 373 -14.41 18.43 6.52
C VAL A 373 -13.89 18.10 7.91
N VAL A 374 -14.71 17.46 8.74
CA VAL A 374 -14.26 16.85 10.00
C VAL A 374 -13.56 15.54 9.67
N HIS A 375 -12.32 15.36 10.10
CA HIS A 375 -11.58 14.13 9.88
C HIS A 375 -12.28 12.94 10.54
N ALA A 376 -12.13 11.74 9.99
CA ALA A 376 -12.82 10.55 10.44
C ALA A 376 -12.62 10.26 11.94
N GLU A 377 -11.37 10.41 12.44
CA GLU A 377 -11.02 10.20 13.85
C GLU A 377 -11.73 11.21 14.77
N MET A 378 -11.74 12.47 14.38
CA MET A 378 -12.43 13.51 15.11
C MET A 378 -13.95 13.32 15.06
N GLY A 379 -14.46 12.90 13.90
CA GLY A 379 -15.89 12.59 13.71
C GLY A 379 -16.39 11.53 14.68
N VAL A 380 -15.68 10.39 14.79
CA VAL A 380 -16.07 9.30 15.72
C VAL A 380 -15.95 9.71 17.18
N ILE A 381 -14.99 10.57 17.54
CA ILE A 381 -14.86 11.11 18.91
C ILE A 381 -16.02 12.06 19.22
N CYS A 382 -16.35 12.98 18.31
CA CYS A 382 -17.50 13.90 18.46
C CYS A 382 -18.82 13.15 18.55
N ASP A 383 -19.00 12.11 17.71
CA ASP A 383 -20.21 11.28 17.75
C ASP A 383 -20.32 10.51 19.06
N ALA A 384 -19.23 9.96 19.60
CA ALA A 384 -19.22 9.32 20.91
C ALA A 384 -19.63 10.31 22.01
N ALA A 385 -19.06 11.52 22.01
CA ALA A 385 -19.41 12.57 22.96
C ALA A 385 -20.91 12.96 22.87
N ARG A 386 -21.41 13.17 21.63
CA ARG A 386 -22.81 13.50 21.38
C ARG A 386 -23.77 12.40 21.82
N MET A 387 -23.37 11.14 21.70
CA MET A 387 -24.18 9.98 22.08
C MET A 387 -23.97 9.54 23.53
N GLY A 388 -23.13 10.22 24.31
CA GLY A 388 -22.83 9.86 25.69
C GLY A 388 -22.08 8.53 25.83
N LYS A 389 -21.17 8.22 24.88
CA LYS A 389 -20.37 6.99 24.90
C LYS A 389 -18.96 7.28 25.38
N GLU A 390 -18.50 6.51 26.37
CA GLU A 390 -17.14 6.60 26.88
C GLU A 390 -16.14 5.97 25.92
N LEU A 391 -15.02 6.68 25.67
CA LEU A 391 -13.92 6.20 24.83
C LEU A 391 -12.67 5.84 25.63
N ARG A 392 -12.64 6.05 26.94
CA ARG A 392 -11.49 5.69 27.77
C ARG A 392 -11.17 4.19 27.65
N GLY A 393 -9.91 3.86 27.38
CA GLY A 393 -9.44 2.48 27.24
C GLY A 393 -9.82 1.81 25.90
N SER A 394 -10.50 2.53 25.00
CA SER A 394 -10.93 1.99 23.70
C SER A 394 -9.79 1.88 22.70
N ILE A 395 -10.09 1.25 21.56
CA ILE A 395 -9.18 1.02 20.43
C ILE A 395 -9.77 1.71 19.21
N LEU A 396 -8.97 2.55 18.55
CA LEU A 396 -9.32 3.21 17.29
C LEU A 396 -8.70 2.45 16.11
N PHE A 397 -9.50 2.17 15.11
CA PHE A 397 -9.09 1.71 13.80
C PHE A 397 -9.30 2.84 12.81
N VAL A 398 -8.29 3.14 11.99
CA VAL A 398 -8.36 4.22 10.99
C VAL A 398 -7.63 3.82 9.72
N THR A 399 -8.20 4.18 8.58
CA THR A 399 -7.63 3.76 7.28
C THR A 399 -6.33 4.49 6.93
N THR A 400 -6.05 5.65 7.55
CA THR A 400 -4.83 6.45 7.33
C THR A 400 -4.25 6.86 8.68
N PHE A 401 -2.92 6.87 8.84
CA PHE A 401 -2.25 7.32 10.06
C PHE A 401 -2.75 8.72 10.46
N PRO A 402 -3.16 8.94 11.72
CA PRO A 402 -3.76 10.20 12.16
C PRO A 402 -2.85 11.41 11.96
N CYS A 403 -3.40 12.52 11.47
CA CYS A 403 -2.69 13.78 11.45
C CYS A 403 -2.47 14.30 12.89
N HIS A 404 -1.56 15.26 13.05
CA HIS A 404 -1.25 15.84 14.37
C HIS A 404 -2.47 16.48 15.03
N ASN A 405 -3.41 17.04 14.26
CA ASN A 405 -4.65 17.60 14.79
C ASN A 405 -5.58 16.51 15.36
N CYS A 406 -5.74 15.39 14.69
CA CYS A 406 -6.51 14.25 15.21
C CYS A 406 -5.83 13.60 16.41
N THR A 407 -4.49 13.50 16.40
CA THR A 407 -3.72 12.86 17.47
C THR A 407 -3.99 13.48 18.84
N LYS A 408 -4.03 14.81 18.96
CA LYS A 408 -4.35 15.47 20.25
C LYS A 408 -5.74 15.10 20.78
N HIS A 409 -6.74 14.93 19.89
CA HIS A 409 -8.09 14.54 20.28
C HIS A 409 -8.17 13.06 20.67
N ILE A 410 -7.42 12.19 19.99
CA ILE A 410 -7.28 10.76 20.35
C ILE A 410 -6.71 10.61 21.75
N ILE A 411 -5.63 11.35 22.07
CA ILE A 411 -5.01 11.37 23.40
C ILE A 411 -6.02 11.86 24.44
N SER A 412 -6.67 13.01 24.19
CA SER A 412 -7.63 13.64 25.12
C SER A 412 -8.87 12.78 25.36
N ALA A 413 -9.30 11.97 24.37
CA ALA A 413 -10.42 11.05 24.51
C ALA A 413 -10.10 9.81 25.35
N GLY A 414 -8.84 9.57 25.72
CA GLY A 414 -8.40 8.40 26.50
C GLY A 414 -8.36 7.10 25.68
N ILE A 415 -8.27 7.17 24.37
CA ILE A 415 -8.03 6.04 23.49
C ILE A 415 -6.62 5.51 23.75
N THR A 416 -6.46 4.20 23.89
CA THR A 416 -5.18 3.58 24.30
C THR A 416 -4.39 2.99 23.15
N ARG A 417 -5.07 2.59 22.07
CA ARG A 417 -4.45 2.01 20.88
C ARG A 417 -5.08 2.56 19.61
N VAL A 418 -4.24 2.79 18.62
CA VAL A 418 -4.64 3.20 17.27
C VAL A 418 -4.02 2.22 16.29
N TYR A 419 -4.85 1.53 15.49
CA TYR A 419 -4.39 0.75 14.35
C TYR A 419 -4.64 1.54 13.08
N TYR A 420 -3.61 1.68 12.24
CA TYR A 420 -3.69 2.39 10.96
C TYR A 420 -3.28 1.48 9.80
N LEU A 421 -3.89 1.70 8.62
CA LEU A 421 -3.60 0.94 7.41
C LEU A 421 -2.54 1.65 6.54
N GLU A 422 -2.79 2.90 6.20
CA GLU A 422 -1.94 3.70 5.32
C GLU A 422 -1.03 4.63 6.14
N PRO A 423 0.28 4.72 5.85
CA PRO A 423 1.14 5.70 6.47
C PRO A 423 0.79 7.13 6.01
N TYR A 424 1.00 8.12 6.88
CA TYR A 424 0.84 9.54 6.55
C TYR A 424 2.07 10.34 7.00
N PRO A 425 3.15 10.42 6.19
CA PRO A 425 4.42 11.06 6.56
C PRO A 425 4.33 12.55 6.78
N LYS A 426 3.31 13.24 6.22
CA LYS A 426 3.05 14.65 6.52
C LYS A 426 2.57 14.90 7.95
N SER A 427 2.21 13.83 8.69
CA SER A 427 1.81 13.94 10.07
C SER A 427 2.99 14.34 10.97
N ARG A 428 2.83 15.42 11.71
CA ARG A 428 3.78 15.85 12.74
C ARG A 428 3.45 15.27 14.13
N ALA A 429 2.62 14.23 14.20
CA ALA A 429 2.19 13.63 15.46
C ALA A 429 3.38 13.20 16.33
N LYS A 430 4.36 12.51 15.74
CA LYS A 430 5.59 12.09 16.46
C LYS A 430 6.37 13.28 17.02
N GLN A 431 6.48 14.36 16.25
CA GLN A 431 7.22 15.55 16.65
C GLN A 431 6.53 16.29 17.80
N LEU A 432 5.20 16.42 17.73
CA LEU A 432 4.42 17.24 18.68
C LEU A 432 4.01 16.49 19.95
N HIS A 433 3.89 15.16 19.89
CA HIS A 433 3.32 14.31 20.95
C HIS A 433 4.22 13.13 21.32
N SER A 434 5.55 13.28 21.22
CA SER A 434 6.52 12.21 21.50
C SER A 434 6.45 11.68 22.94
N ASN A 435 5.95 12.48 23.88
CA ASN A 435 5.79 12.09 25.29
C ASN A 435 4.51 11.25 25.53
N GLU A 436 3.48 11.43 24.71
CA GLU A 436 2.14 10.88 24.88
C GLU A 436 1.86 9.68 23.97
N ILE A 437 2.57 9.58 22.83
CA ILE A 437 2.38 8.47 21.88
C ILE A 437 3.62 7.61 21.73
N GLU A 438 3.41 6.34 21.42
CA GLU A 438 4.44 5.38 21.00
C GLU A 438 4.07 4.82 19.63
N ILE A 439 4.95 4.94 18.65
CA ILE A 439 4.69 4.47 17.28
C ILE A 439 5.38 3.13 17.06
N GLU A 440 4.65 2.17 16.44
CA GLU A 440 5.14 0.84 16.07
C GLU A 440 5.40 -0.11 17.25
N ARG A 441 5.26 0.37 18.49
CA ARG A 441 5.45 -0.44 19.70
C ARG A 441 4.25 -0.33 20.62
N VAL A 442 3.96 -1.42 21.32
CA VAL A 442 2.94 -1.42 22.38
C VAL A 442 3.51 -0.76 23.62
N SER A 443 2.81 0.23 24.17
CA SER A 443 3.13 0.91 25.42
C SER A 443 2.01 0.72 26.43
N THR A 444 2.37 0.68 27.71
CA THR A 444 1.43 0.70 28.83
C THR A 444 1.22 2.10 29.42
N THR A 445 2.04 3.07 29.02
CA THR A 445 2.04 4.44 29.55
C THR A 445 1.74 5.51 28.49
N LYS A 446 1.78 5.14 27.21
CA LYS A 446 1.51 6.03 26.08
C LYS A 446 0.47 5.39 25.16
N VAL A 447 -0.19 6.22 24.35
CA VAL A 447 -1.08 5.73 23.30
C VAL A 447 -0.25 5.02 22.22
N SER A 448 -0.55 3.76 21.96
CA SER A 448 0.18 2.96 20.97
C SER A 448 -0.40 3.15 19.57
N PHE A 449 0.41 3.63 18.62
CA PHE A 449 0.06 3.73 17.21
C PHE A 449 0.71 2.56 16.45
N LEU A 450 -0.09 1.63 16.01
CA LEU A 450 0.35 0.34 15.47
C LEU A 450 -0.06 0.18 14.00
N PRO A 451 0.83 -0.30 13.14
CA PRO A 451 0.46 -0.66 11.78
C PRO A 451 -0.52 -1.85 11.80
N PHE A 452 -1.44 -1.85 10.87
CA PHE A 452 -2.33 -2.97 10.67
C PHE A 452 -1.56 -4.18 10.10
N LEU A 453 -1.67 -5.33 10.78
CA LEU A 453 -1.20 -6.63 10.27
C LEU A 453 -2.37 -7.60 10.28
N GLY A 454 -2.53 -8.35 9.18
CA GLY A 454 -3.62 -9.30 9.00
C GLY A 454 -4.23 -9.24 7.59
N ILE A 455 -5.36 -9.90 7.42
CA ILE A 455 -6.10 -9.96 6.15
C ILE A 455 -6.73 -8.60 5.87
N SER A 456 -6.41 -8.04 4.71
CA SER A 456 -6.83 -6.70 4.29
C SER A 456 -8.36 -6.56 4.21
N PRO A 457 -8.92 -5.39 4.55
CA PRO A 457 -10.30 -5.06 4.24
C PRO A 457 -10.69 -5.26 2.77
N PHE A 458 -9.73 -5.14 1.85
CA PHE A 458 -9.95 -5.36 0.42
C PHE A 458 -10.37 -6.81 0.10
N ARG A 459 -9.78 -7.81 0.78
CA ARG A 459 -10.10 -9.24 0.61
C ARG A 459 -11.07 -9.79 1.64
N TYR A 460 -11.55 -8.96 2.55
CA TYR A 460 -12.30 -9.40 3.72
C TYR A 460 -13.53 -10.23 3.36
N ARG A 461 -14.36 -9.75 2.44
CA ARG A 461 -15.55 -10.48 1.98
C ARG A 461 -15.20 -11.76 1.22
N ASP A 462 -14.22 -11.70 0.33
CA ASP A 462 -13.78 -12.85 -0.46
C ASP A 462 -13.32 -14.03 0.42
N ILE A 463 -12.78 -13.74 1.60
CA ILE A 463 -12.21 -14.75 2.51
C ILE A 463 -13.18 -15.15 3.62
N PHE A 464 -13.93 -14.21 4.19
CA PHE A 464 -14.76 -14.47 5.37
C PHE A 464 -16.24 -14.72 5.07
N GLU A 465 -16.72 -14.40 3.86
CA GLU A 465 -18.06 -14.76 3.39
C GLU A 465 -18.02 -16.22 2.87
N LYS A 466 -18.21 -17.15 3.80
CA LYS A 466 -18.08 -18.59 3.53
C LYS A 466 -19.43 -19.21 3.22
N GLY A 467 -19.43 -20.18 2.31
CA GLY A 467 -20.58 -21.03 2.01
C GLY A 467 -20.93 -22.00 3.15
N SER A 468 -21.46 -23.17 2.82
CA SER A 468 -21.84 -24.18 3.82
C SER A 468 -20.66 -24.60 4.71
N ARG A 469 -20.80 -24.44 6.02
CA ARG A 469 -19.79 -24.77 7.05
C ARG A 469 -20.05 -26.10 7.75
N LYS A 470 -21.16 -26.77 7.46
CA LYS A 470 -21.55 -28.02 8.10
C LYS A 470 -21.91 -29.09 7.09
N SER A 471 -21.74 -30.36 7.49
CA SER A 471 -22.23 -31.54 6.81
C SER A 471 -23.05 -32.32 7.85
N GLY A 472 -24.38 -32.36 7.67
CA GLY A 472 -25.30 -32.80 8.72
C GLY A 472 -25.16 -31.94 9.97
N ALA A 473 -24.95 -32.55 11.15
CA ALA A 473 -24.75 -31.87 12.43
C ALA A 473 -23.27 -31.54 12.76
N LYS A 474 -22.33 -31.95 11.90
CA LYS A 474 -20.88 -31.77 12.17
C LYS A 474 -20.32 -30.63 11.33
N ALA A 475 -19.29 -29.93 11.86
CA ALA A 475 -18.50 -29.00 11.08
C ALA A 475 -17.80 -29.74 9.91
N LYS A 476 -17.71 -29.09 8.77
CA LYS A 476 -16.94 -29.64 7.63
C LYS A 476 -15.46 -29.74 7.99
N THR A 477 -14.86 -30.88 7.68
CA THR A 477 -13.41 -31.06 7.74
C THR A 477 -12.79 -30.30 6.57
N TRP A 478 -11.86 -29.42 6.86
CA TRP A 478 -11.20 -28.59 5.84
C TRP A 478 -10.32 -29.40 4.90
N TYR A 479 -9.63 -30.41 5.43
CA TYR A 479 -8.75 -31.30 4.69
C TYR A 479 -9.29 -32.73 4.79
N ALA A 480 -10.06 -33.16 3.81
CA ALA A 480 -10.49 -34.57 3.69
C ALA A 480 -9.45 -35.32 2.84
N ARG A 481 -9.26 -36.63 3.11
CA ARG A 481 -8.26 -37.45 2.43
C ARG A 481 -8.39 -37.47 0.90
N ASP A 482 -9.57 -37.17 0.37
CA ASP A 482 -9.91 -37.31 -1.06
C ASP A 482 -10.24 -35.98 -1.75
N ASP A 483 -10.14 -34.83 -1.05
CA ASP A 483 -10.46 -33.51 -1.61
C ASP A 483 -9.45 -32.46 -1.13
N SER A 484 -8.57 -32.03 -2.05
CA SER A 484 -7.59 -30.96 -1.78
C SER A 484 -8.30 -29.64 -1.54
N PRO A 485 -7.82 -28.80 -0.62
CA PRO A 485 -8.37 -27.46 -0.41
C PRO A 485 -8.34 -26.64 -1.70
N ARG A 486 -9.41 -25.88 -1.94
CA ARG A 486 -9.54 -25.02 -3.12
C ARG A 486 -9.42 -23.57 -2.75
N PRO A 487 -8.72 -22.74 -3.54
CA PRO A 487 -8.66 -21.32 -3.30
C PRO A 487 -10.03 -20.68 -3.51
N MET A 488 -10.37 -19.69 -2.69
CA MET A 488 -11.63 -18.92 -2.78
C MET A 488 -11.56 -17.89 -3.90
N VAL A 489 -11.42 -18.37 -5.13
CA VAL A 489 -11.43 -17.57 -6.36
C VAL A 489 -12.55 -18.08 -7.29
N PRO A 490 -13.10 -17.24 -8.18
CA PRO A 490 -14.11 -17.68 -9.13
C PRO A 490 -13.58 -18.80 -10.05
N GLU A 491 -14.38 -19.82 -10.28
CA GLU A 491 -14.13 -20.86 -11.28
C GLU A 491 -14.42 -20.27 -12.67
N THR A 492 -13.39 -19.73 -13.32
CA THR A 492 -13.46 -19.14 -14.66
C THR A 492 -12.42 -19.75 -15.58
N LEU A 493 -12.70 -19.76 -16.88
CA LEU A 493 -11.72 -20.17 -17.89
C LEU A 493 -10.43 -19.34 -17.80
N PRO A 494 -9.26 -19.91 -18.14
CA PRO A 494 -7.96 -19.24 -18.01
C PRO A 494 -7.69 -18.23 -19.14
N LYS A 495 -8.66 -17.38 -19.47
CA LYS A 495 -8.54 -16.33 -20.50
C LYS A 495 -7.43 -15.31 -20.24
N TYR A 496 -6.86 -15.29 -19.02
CA TYR A 496 -5.73 -14.44 -18.71
C TYR A 496 -4.48 -14.77 -19.54
N VAL A 497 -4.35 -15.97 -20.08
CA VAL A 497 -3.24 -16.35 -20.98
C VAL A 497 -3.30 -15.53 -22.28
N GLU A 498 -4.50 -15.32 -22.84
CA GLU A 498 -4.69 -14.43 -23.99
C GLU A 498 -4.35 -12.98 -23.64
N VAL A 499 -4.73 -12.52 -22.43
CA VAL A 499 -4.43 -11.17 -21.94
C VAL A 499 -2.92 -10.99 -21.72
N GLU A 500 -2.23 -12.01 -21.18
CA GLU A 500 -0.76 -12.02 -21.07
C GLU A 500 -0.11 -11.73 -22.43
N GLN A 501 -0.54 -12.41 -23.49
CA GLN A 501 0.04 -12.23 -24.82
C GLN A 501 -0.25 -10.83 -25.40
N ILE A 502 -1.47 -10.33 -25.24
CA ILE A 502 -1.84 -8.98 -25.69
C ILE A 502 -0.97 -7.91 -25.00
N GLU A 503 -0.75 -8.04 -23.69
CA GLU A 503 0.07 -7.08 -22.94
C GLU A 503 1.56 -7.18 -23.31
N ILE A 504 2.07 -8.39 -23.56
CA ILE A 504 3.43 -8.60 -24.07
C ILE A 504 3.59 -7.90 -25.44
N ASP A 505 2.70 -8.17 -26.37
CA ASP A 505 2.78 -7.60 -27.73
C ASP A 505 2.69 -6.08 -27.73
N ARG A 506 1.99 -5.50 -26.76
CA ARG A 506 1.86 -4.04 -26.61
C ARG A 506 3.16 -3.33 -26.24
N VAL A 507 4.02 -3.96 -25.44
CA VAL A 507 5.18 -3.30 -24.81
C VAL A 507 6.51 -3.82 -25.35
N LEU A 508 6.59 -5.08 -25.81
CA LEU A 508 7.86 -5.67 -26.31
C LEU A 508 8.49 -4.91 -27.47
N GLY A 509 7.70 -4.15 -28.27
CA GLY A 509 8.24 -3.30 -29.33
C GLY A 509 9.18 -2.21 -28.82
N ASP A 510 9.06 -1.83 -27.54
CA ASP A 510 9.81 -0.75 -26.91
C ASP A 510 11.08 -1.25 -26.17
N PHE A 511 11.21 -2.57 -25.97
CA PHE A 511 12.37 -3.18 -25.33
C PHE A 511 13.39 -3.71 -26.35
N VAL A 512 14.64 -3.32 -26.19
CA VAL A 512 15.77 -3.86 -26.95
C VAL A 512 16.45 -4.95 -26.11
N LEU A 513 16.50 -6.17 -26.64
CA LEU A 513 17.22 -7.28 -26.00
C LEU A 513 18.73 -7.00 -26.00
N CYS A 514 19.40 -7.28 -24.87
CA CYS A 514 20.85 -7.32 -24.81
C CYS A 514 21.37 -8.45 -25.74
N ASN A 515 22.26 -8.10 -26.69
CA ASN A 515 22.95 -9.04 -27.55
C ASN A 515 24.02 -9.85 -26.78
#